data_3100df41885748a516cc3cc3a17bdf14
#
_entry.id   3100df41885748a516cc3cc3a17bdf14
#
_cell.length_a   1.000
_cell.length_b   1.000
_cell.length_c   1.000
_cell.angle_alpha   90.00
_cell.angle_beta   90.00
_cell.angle_gamma   90.00
#
_symmetry.space_group_name_H-M   'P 1'
#
loop_
_entity.id
_entity.type
_entity.pdbx_description
1 polymer ?
#
loop_
_entity_poly.entity_id
_entity_poly.type
_entity_poly.pdbx_seq_one_letter_code
_entity_poly.pdbx_strand_id
1 'polypeptide(L)'
;KKGALIYLDLDDFKQINDTLGHQYGDVLLQNIATALMQIEPISDSCYRLGGDEFVIIIKPEYYAEMQDITGRIREIFEHKWDLMGTGYYCTMSMGAAVYPDDGAYVKEIMHNADYAMYRAKKTGKNRFFMYSECMDESTHGRTYMVQELSEAIEAGYRGFDVDYHTCVSVKGGKY
;
A
#
# COMPACT_ATOMS: atom_id res chain seq x y z
N LYS A 1 7.17 23.39 9.27
CA LYS A 1 6.58 22.31 10.08
C LYS A 1 6.52 21.06 9.21
N LYS A 2 6.86 19.90 9.77
CA LYS A 2 6.80 18.62 9.09
C LYS A 2 5.45 17.95 9.37
N GLY A 3 4.88 17.31 8.37
CA GLY A 3 3.75 16.40 8.47
C GLY A 3 4.07 15.13 7.70
N ALA A 4 3.19 14.14 7.71
CA ALA A 4 3.40 12.93 6.93
C ALA A 4 2.10 12.43 6.30
N LEU A 5 2.24 11.70 5.21
CA LEU A 5 1.17 10.95 4.59
C LEU A 5 1.54 9.48 4.63
N ILE A 6 0.63 8.65 5.15
CA ILE A 6 0.76 7.20 5.14
C ILE A 6 -0.21 6.65 4.10
N TYR A 7 0.31 5.85 3.20
CA TYR A 7 -0.47 5.02 2.29
C TYR A 7 -0.57 3.61 2.88
N LEU A 8 -1.78 3.07 2.99
CA LEU A 8 -2.06 1.76 3.56
C LEU A 8 -2.88 0.95 2.57
N ASP A 9 -2.53 -0.30 2.39
CA ASP A 9 -3.25 -1.25 1.53
C ASP A 9 -3.35 -2.62 2.23
N LEU A 10 -4.52 -3.25 2.10
CA LEU A 10 -4.78 -4.54 2.72
C LEU A 10 -4.14 -5.66 1.90
N ASP A 11 -3.34 -6.47 2.57
CA ASP A 11 -2.68 -7.59 1.92
C ASP A 11 -3.70 -8.67 1.53
N ASP A 12 -3.65 -9.10 0.27
CA ASP A 12 -4.46 -10.19 -0.28
C ASP A 12 -5.99 -9.97 -0.18
N PHE A 13 -6.46 -8.73 -0.12
CA PHE A 13 -7.88 -8.39 -0.02
C PHE A 13 -8.72 -8.99 -1.15
N LYS A 14 -8.17 -9.07 -2.36
CA LYS A 14 -8.85 -9.73 -3.48
C LYS A 14 -9.15 -11.21 -3.17
N GLN A 15 -8.23 -11.92 -2.51
CA GLN A 15 -8.42 -13.32 -2.13
C GLN A 15 -9.58 -13.47 -1.13
N ILE A 16 -9.77 -12.51 -0.22
CA ILE A 16 -10.90 -12.48 0.70
C ILE A 16 -12.21 -12.42 -0.10
N ASN A 17 -12.31 -11.47 -1.05
CA ASN A 17 -13.48 -11.33 -1.91
C ASN A 17 -13.74 -12.58 -2.76
N ASP A 18 -12.68 -13.14 -3.35
CA ASP A 18 -12.80 -14.31 -4.23
C ASP A 18 -13.19 -15.58 -3.44
N THR A 19 -12.80 -15.68 -2.16
CA THR A 19 -13.04 -16.88 -1.32
C THR A 19 -14.32 -16.79 -0.52
N LEU A 20 -14.57 -15.63 0.13
CA LEU A 20 -15.70 -15.44 1.05
C LEU A 20 -16.84 -14.65 0.42
N GLY A 21 -16.56 -13.89 -0.64
CA GLY A 21 -17.51 -13.01 -1.31
C GLY A 21 -17.36 -11.53 -0.91
N HIS A 22 -17.82 -10.65 -1.79
CA HIS A 22 -17.70 -9.19 -1.62
C HIS A 22 -18.32 -8.64 -0.34
N GLN A 23 -19.39 -9.26 0.15
CA GLN A 23 -20.03 -8.84 1.41
C GLN A 23 -19.07 -8.94 2.61
N TYR A 24 -18.24 -9.96 2.66
CA TYR A 24 -17.21 -10.13 3.70
C TYR A 24 -16.11 -9.08 3.56
N GLY A 25 -15.68 -8.79 2.33
CA GLY A 25 -14.74 -7.71 2.06
C GLY A 25 -15.28 -6.34 2.49
N ASP A 26 -16.54 -6.05 2.23
CA ASP A 26 -17.18 -4.80 2.65
C ASP A 26 -17.25 -4.68 4.18
N VAL A 27 -17.59 -5.76 4.89
CA VAL A 27 -17.58 -5.78 6.35
C VAL A 27 -16.16 -5.57 6.89
N LEU A 28 -15.16 -6.21 6.31
CA LEU A 28 -13.76 -6.01 6.70
C LEU A 28 -13.34 -4.55 6.54
N LEU A 29 -13.62 -3.94 5.40
CA LEU A 29 -13.31 -2.53 5.14
C LEU A 29 -13.99 -1.58 6.12
N GLN A 30 -15.25 -1.84 6.47
CA GLN A 30 -15.99 -1.06 7.48
C GLN A 30 -15.38 -1.19 8.87
N ASN A 31 -15.02 -2.42 9.27
CA ASN A 31 -14.39 -2.68 10.57
C ASN A 31 -13.03 -1.98 10.67
N ILE A 32 -12.20 -2.06 9.62
CA ILE A 32 -10.89 -1.38 9.56
C ILE A 32 -11.07 0.13 9.61
N ALA A 33 -11.96 0.69 8.80
CA ALA A 33 -12.23 2.13 8.81
C ALA A 33 -12.65 2.60 10.21
N THR A 34 -13.55 1.85 10.87
CA THR A 34 -14.00 2.16 12.23
C THR A 34 -12.85 2.11 13.23
N ALA A 35 -11.98 1.09 13.14
CA ALA A 35 -10.83 0.95 14.03
C ALA A 35 -9.80 2.07 13.82
N LEU A 36 -9.51 2.44 12.58
CA LEU A 36 -8.61 3.56 12.26
C LEU A 36 -9.15 4.89 12.81
N MET A 37 -10.45 5.13 12.69
CA MET A 37 -11.09 6.34 13.21
C MET A 37 -11.12 6.42 14.74
N GLN A 38 -10.85 5.33 15.46
CA GLN A 38 -10.69 5.32 16.92
C GLN A 38 -9.28 5.70 17.38
N ILE A 39 -8.34 5.79 16.48
CA ILE A 39 -6.97 6.21 16.79
C ILE A 39 -6.91 7.75 16.84
N GLU A 40 -6.91 8.33 18.04
CA GLU A 40 -6.52 9.73 18.21
C GLU A 40 -4.99 9.84 17.95
N PRO A 41 -4.47 10.81 17.22
CA PRO A 41 -5.12 12.02 16.68
C PRO A 41 -5.46 11.93 15.17
N ILE A 42 -5.61 10.74 14.58
CA ILE A 42 -5.86 10.57 13.15
C ILE A 42 -7.34 10.31 12.81
N SER A 43 -8.23 10.34 13.79
CA SER A 43 -9.66 10.03 13.66
C SER A 43 -10.38 10.83 12.56
N ASP A 44 -9.96 12.07 12.30
CA ASP A 44 -10.49 12.98 11.28
C ASP A 44 -9.61 13.09 10.03
N SER A 45 -8.57 12.28 9.93
CA SER A 45 -7.52 12.38 8.92
C SER A 45 -7.25 11.06 8.20
N CYS A 46 -8.22 10.12 8.27
CA CYS A 46 -8.21 8.85 7.56
C CYS A 46 -9.17 8.89 6.38
N TYR A 47 -8.73 8.49 5.21
CA TYR A 47 -9.49 8.52 3.97
C TYR A 47 -9.33 7.18 3.25
N ARG A 48 -10.42 6.65 2.67
CA ARG A 48 -10.36 5.52 1.75
C ARG A 48 -10.36 6.06 0.33
N LEU A 49 -9.36 5.74 -0.46
CA LEU A 49 -9.25 6.19 -1.85
C LEU A 49 -10.06 5.32 -2.81
N GLY A 50 -10.11 4.03 -2.56
CA GLY A 50 -10.86 3.06 -3.37
C GLY A 50 -10.38 1.65 -3.09
N GLY A 51 -11.18 0.64 -3.41
CA GLY A 51 -10.80 -0.75 -3.16
C GLY A 51 -10.39 -0.99 -1.70
N ASP A 52 -9.17 -1.41 -1.50
CA ASP A 52 -8.52 -1.73 -0.23
C ASP A 52 -7.48 -0.69 0.22
N GLU A 53 -7.44 0.47 -0.43
CA GLU A 53 -6.46 1.53 -0.20
C GLU A 53 -6.99 2.62 0.74
N PHE A 54 -6.19 2.94 1.77
CA PHE A 54 -6.43 4.01 2.72
C PHE A 54 -5.26 5.00 2.72
N VAL A 55 -5.58 6.26 2.96
CA VAL A 55 -4.60 7.32 3.19
C VAL A 55 -4.84 7.95 4.54
N ILE A 56 -3.78 8.14 5.31
CA ILE A 56 -3.80 8.75 6.63
C ILE A 56 -2.87 9.96 6.60
N ILE A 57 -3.38 11.11 7.02
CA ILE A 57 -2.61 12.35 7.10
C ILE A 57 -2.22 12.61 8.55
N ILE A 58 -0.92 12.63 8.81
CA ILE A 58 -0.37 13.05 10.09
C ILE A 58 -0.08 14.54 10.03
N LYS A 59 -0.91 15.30 10.75
CA LYS A 59 -0.79 16.75 10.83
C LYS A 59 0.51 17.16 11.52
N PRO A 60 1.04 18.38 11.25
CA PRO A 60 2.33 18.80 11.80
C PRO A 60 2.42 18.81 13.33
N GLU A 61 1.32 19.02 14.02
CA GLU A 61 1.25 19.00 15.48
C GLU A 61 1.49 17.59 16.05
N TYR A 62 1.17 16.55 15.29
CA TYR A 62 1.30 15.14 15.69
C TYR A 62 2.46 14.40 15.03
N TYR A 63 3.29 15.13 14.27
CA TYR A 63 4.41 14.49 13.55
C TYR A 63 5.40 13.79 14.50
N ALA A 64 5.62 14.34 15.70
CA ALA A 64 6.49 13.73 16.69
C ALA A 64 5.96 12.37 17.22
N GLU A 65 4.66 12.14 17.10
CA GLU A 65 3.97 10.92 17.55
C GLU A 65 3.83 9.88 16.42
N MET A 66 4.41 10.14 15.25
CA MET A 66 4.23 9.30 14.05
C MET A 66 4.57 7.82 14.31
N GLN A 67 5.61 7.52 15.09
CA GLN A 67 5.98 6.14 15.41
C GLN A 67 4.95 5.46 16.30
N ASP A 68 4.39 6.18 17.28
CA ASP A 68 3.30 5.69 18.13
C ASP A 68 2.04 5.43 17.31
N ILE A 69 1.67 6.39 16.47
CA ILE A 69 0.50 6.27 15.58
C ILE A 69 0.64 5.05 14.65
N THR A 70 1.79 4.88 14.01
CA THR A 70 2.03 3.72 13.15
C THR A 70 2.05 2.40 13.92
N GLY A 71 2.55 2.40 15.16
CA GLY A 71 2.46 1.27 16.08
C GLY A 71 1.01 0.88 16.36
N ARG A 72 0.17 1.84 16.76
CA ARG A 72 -1.26 1.65 17.01
C ARG A 72 -2.04 1.18 15.78
N ILE A 73 -1.69 1.69 14.59
CA ILE A 73 -2.27 1.18 13.34
C ILE A 73 -1.91 -0.30 13.15
N ARG A 74 -0.67 -0.70 13.42
CA ARG A 74 -0.26 -2.10 13.31
C ARG A 74 -0.98 -3.01 14.32
N GLU A 75 -1.12 -2.57 15.55
CA GLU A 75 -1.80 -3.32 16.63
C GLU A 75 -3.22 -3.74 16.25
N ILE A 76 -3.99 -2.91 15.54
CA ILE A 76 -5.35 -3.27 15.11
C ILE A 76 -5.36 -4.46 14.12
N PHE A 77 -4.24 -4.73 13.43
CA PHE A 77 -4.12 -5.87 12.51
C PHE A 77 -3.51 -7.13 13.17
N GLU A 78 -3.14 -7.07 14.42
CA GLU A 78 -2.66 -8.24 15.17
C GLU A 78 -3.77 -9.17 15.63
N HIS A 79 -5.03 -8.70 15.54
CA HIS A 79 -6.22 -9.45 15.98
C HIS A 79 -7.04 -9.95 14.80
N LYS A 80 -7.88 -10.95 15.09
CA LYS A 80 -8.87 -11.41 14.12
C LYS A 80 -9.97 -10.39 13.95
N TRP A 81 -10.32 -10.12 12.71
CA TRP A 81 -11.50 -9.36 12.35
C TRP A 81 -12.74 -10.27 12.40
N ASP A 82 -13.79 -9.84 13.05
CA ASP A 82 -15.08 -10.54 12.98
C ASP A 82 -15.80 -10.18 11.68
N LEU A 83 -15.92 -11.16 10.81
CA LEU A 83 -16.63 -11.06 9.56
C LEU A 83 -17.89 -11.91 9.63
N MET A 84 -18.99 -11.30 10.12
CA MET A 84 -20.29 -11.96 10.28
C MET A 84 -20.22 -13.28 11.08
N GLY A 85 -19.52 -13.25 12.22
CA GLY A 85 -19.34 -14.41 13.11
C GLY A 85 -18.16 -15.32 12.73
N THR A 86 -17.43 -14.99 11.67
CA THR A 86 -16.21 -15.71 11.27
C THR A 86 -14.97 -14.85 11.53
N GLY A 87 -14.06 -15.33 12.38
CA GLY A 87 -12.80 -14.65 12.66
C GLY A 87 -11.80 -14.81 11.52
N TYR A 88 -11.33 -13.69 10.93
CA TYR A 88 -10.37 -13.67 9.82
C TYR A 88 -9.13 -12.83 10.14
N TYR A 89 -7.95 -13.31 9.79
CA TYR A 89 -6.72 -12.52 9.86
C TYR A 89 -6.48 -11.79 8.53
N CYS A 90 -6.31 -10.49 8.61
CA CYS A 90 -5.87 -9.68 7.48
C CYS A 90 -4.64 -8.90 7.91
N THR A 91 -3.64 -8.83 7.07
CA THR A 91 -2.48 -7.96 7.26
C THR A 91 -2.55 -6.76 6.33
N MET A 92 -1.66 -5.81 6.53
CA MET A 92 -1.57 -4.61 5.69
C MET A 92 -0.11 -4.25 5.40
N SER A 93 0.09 -3.60 4.28
CA SER A 93 1.35 -2.98 3.91
C SER A 93 1.19 -1.47 3.96
N MET A 94 2.16 -0.78 4.56
CA MET A 94 2.14 0.68 4.70
C MET A 94 3.41 1.31 4.16
N GLY A 95 3.25 2.49 3.57
CA GLY A 95 4.36 3.37 3.20
C GLY A 95 4.08 4.79 3.64
N ALA A 96 5.10 5.52 4.04
CA ALA A 96 4.96 6.91 4.43
C ALA A 96 5.98 7.82 3.77
N ALA A 97 5.54 9.06 3.50
CA ALA A 97 6.38 10.15 3.04
C ALA A 97 6.17 11.39 3.90
N VAL A 98 7.24 12.12 4.14
CA VAL A 98 7.29 13.28 5.05
C VAL A 98 7.29 14.57 4.26
N TYR A 99 6.32 15.42 4.51
CA TYR A 99 6.31 16.79 3.98
C TYR A 99 7.12 17.73 4.89
N PRO A 100 7.97 18.60 4.34
CA PRO A 100 8.29 18.78 2.92
C PRO A 100 9.52 17.99 2.46
N ASP A 101 10.09 17.12 3.29
CA ASP A 101 11.39 16.47 3.04
C ASP A 101 11.32 15.51 1.83
N ASP A 102 10.24 14.76 1.73
CA ASP A 102 10.04 13.75 0.68
C ASP A 102 9.16 14.27 -0.49
N GLY A 103 8.90 15.57 -0.54
CA GLY A 103 8.16 16.21 -1.62
C GLY A 103 7.55 17.55 -1.21
N ALA A 104 7.47 18.47 -2.16
CA ALA A 104 6.93 19.83 -1.95
C ALA A 104 5.43 19.93 -2.29
N TYR A 105 4.91 18.98 -3.08
CA TYR A 105 3.53 18.98 -3.56
C TYR A 105 2.80 17.70 -3.16
N VAL A 106 1.49 17.79 -2.98
CA VAL A 106 0.64 16.65 -2.59
C VAL A 106 0.84 15.44 -3.50
N LYS A 107 0.95 15.66 -4.81
CA LYS A 107 1.13 14.59 -5.78
C LYS A 107 2.45 13.83 -5.57
N GLU A 108 3.52 14.54 -5.22
CA GLU A 108 4.84 13.95 -4.93
C GLU A 108 4.79 13.13 -3.64
N ILE A 109 4.22 13.69 -2.58
CA ILE A 109 4.08 13.01 -1.29
C ILE A 109 3.22 11.74 -1.41
N MET A 110 2.10 11.82 -2.14
CA MET A 110 1.27 10.63 -2.40
C MET A 110 2.03 9.57 -3.18
N HIS A 111 2.72 9.96 -4.26
CA HIS A 111 3.51 9.03 -5.06
C HIS A 111 4.63 8.37 -4.25
N ASN A 112 5.31 9.13 -3.41
CA ASN A 112 6.43 8.63 -2.62
C ASN A 112 5.98 7.73 -1.47
N ALA A 113 4.84 8.02 -0.85
CA ALA A 113 4.22 7.15 0.14
C ALA A 113 3.72 5.83 -0.49
N ASP A 114 3.07 5.90 -1.67
CA ASP A 114 2.66 4.73 -2.46
C ASP A 114 3.86 3.86 -2.85
N TYR A 115 4.96 4.49 -3.31
CA TYR A 115 6.20 3.77 -3.61
C TYR A 115 6.74 3.01 -2.38
N ALA A 116 6.77 3.63 -1.21
CA ALA A 116 7.20 2.98 0.02
C ALA A 116 6.26 1.81 0.41
N MET A 117 4.94 1.97 0.26
CA MET A 117 3.96 0.90 0.46
C MET A 117 4.16 -0.25 -0.54
N TYR A 118 4.39 0.06 -1.82
CA TYR A 118 4.72 -0.95 -2.83
C TYR A 118 5.98 -1.75 -2.46
N ARG A 119 7.03 -1.08 -1.94
CA ARG A 119 8.23 -1.74 -1.41
C ARG A 119 7.88 -2.67 -0.24
N ALA A 120 6.99 -2.26 0.66
CA ALA A 120 6.51 -3.10 1.76
C ALA A 120 5.86 -4.39 1.22
N LYS A 121 5.00 -4.28 0.21
CA LYS A 121 4.38 -5.44 -0.46
C LYS A 121 5.41 -6.37 -1.11
N LYS A 122 6.38 -5.81 -1.83
CA LYS A 122 7.40 -6.59 -2.56
C LYS A 122 8.39 -7.31 -1.64
N THR A 123 8.67 -6.77 -0.47
CA THR A 123 9.64 -7.34 0.47
C THR A 123 9.02 -8.30 1.50
N GLY A 124 7.76 -8.70 1.31
CA GLY A 124 7.11 -9.77 2.09
C GLY A 124 5.86 -9.34 2.84
N LYS A 125 5.24 -8.20 2.49
CA LYS A 125 3.96 -7.72 3.06
C LYS A 125 4.02 -7.51 4.59
N ASN A 126 2.89 -7.15 5.22
CA ASN A 126 2.73 -6.98 6.66
C ASN A 126 3.84 -6.14 7.31
N ARG A 127 4.13 -4.98 6.72
CA ARG A 127 5.20 -4.08 7.17
C ARG A 127 4.98 -2.63 6.79
N PHE A 128 5.81 -1.80 7.39
CA PHE A 128 5.86 -0.36 7.18
C PHE A 128 7.23 0.07 6.68
N PHE A 129 7.25 0.95 5.69
CA PHE A 129 8.47 1.64 5.24
C PHE A 129 8.27 3.14 5.19
N MET A 130 9.33 3.88 5.54
CA MET A 130 9.47 5.30 5.19
C MET A 130 10.05 5.41 3.79
N TYR A 131 9.61 6.42 3.04
CA TYR A 131 10.15 6.68 1.69
C TYR A 131 11.64 6.94 1.70
N SER A 132 12.15 7.71 2.69
CA SER A 132 13.58 7.96 2.89
C SER A 132 14.41 6.67 3.01
N GLU A 133 13.90 5.66 3.73
CA GLU A 133 14.55 4.34 3.86
C GLU A 133 14.60 3.60 2.51
N CYS A 134 13.55 3.75 1.69
CA CYS A 134 13.50 3.15 0.36
C CYS A 134 14.48 3.79 -0.62
N MET A 135 14.81 5.07 -0.44
CA MET A 135 15.74 5.78 -1.32
C MET A 135 17.19 5.30 -1.17
N ASP A 136 17.61 4.99 0.06
CA ASP A 136 18.95 4.47 0.33
C ASP A 136 19.19 3.12 -0.38
N GLU A 137 18.17 2.27 -0.45
CA GLU A 137 18.22 1.01 -1.18
C GLU A 137 18.04 1.20 -2.71
N SER A 138 17.24 2.19 -3.15
CA SER A 138 16.89 2.39 -4.56
C SER A 138 18.03 2.94 -5.39
N THR A 139 18.99 3.63 -4.79
CA THR A 139 20.20 4.10 -5.50
C THR A 139 21.01 2.89 -6.02
N HIS A 140 21.02 1.78 -5.27
CA HIS A 140 21.62 0.52 -5.71
C HIS A 140 20.66 -0.28 -6.61
N GLY A 141 19.36 -0.33 -6.28
CA GLY A 141 18.38 -1.12 -7.02
C GLY A 141 18.06 -0.61 -8.42
N ARG A 142 18.01 0.72 -8.61
CA ARG A 142 17.76 1.33 -9.93
C ARG A 142 18.94 1.15 -10.88
N THR A 143 20.15 1.31 -10.37
CA THR A 143 21.37 1.07 -11.13
C THR A 143 21.47 -0.42 -11.50
N TYR A 144 21.18 -1.31 -10.57
CA TYR A 144 21.17 -2.76 -10.78
C TYR A 144 20.10 -3.17 -11.81
N MET A 145 18.87 -2.66 -11.71
CA MET A 145 17.79 -2.96 -12.66
C MET A 145 18.10 -2.46 -14.08
N VAL A 146 18.65 -1.26 -14.21
CA VAL A 146 19.09 -0.71 -15.52
C VAL A 146 20.21 -1.56 -16.11
N GLN A 147 21.13 -2.03 -15.29
CA GLN A 147 22.23 -2.90 -15.71
C GLN A 147 21.71 -4.28 -16.11
N GLU A 148 20.84 -4.94 -15.33
CA GLU A 148 20.22 -6.22 -15.69
C GLU A 148 19.39 -6.14 -16.97
N LEU A 149 18.61 -5.05 -17.13
CA LEU A 149 17.86 -4.81 -18.38
C LEU A 149 18.80 -4.63 -19.57
N SER A 150 19.90 -3.90 -19.41
CA SER A 150 20.89 -3.70 -20.48
C SER A 150 21.59 -5.01 -20.86
N GLU A 151 22.01 -5.78 -19.85
CA GLU A 151 22.64 -7.10 -20.05
C GLU A 151 21.66 -8.11 -20.69
N ALA A 152 20.39 -8.11 -20.29
CA ALA A 152 19.36 -8.98 -20.88
C ALA A 152 19.07 -8.61 -22.35
N ILE A 153 19.08 -7.31 -22.71
CA ILE A 153 18.92 -6.82 -24.07
C ILE A 153 20.12 -7.25 -24.91
N GLU A 154 21.35 -7.06 -24.41
CA GLU A 154 22.61 -7.47 -25.09
C GLU A 154 22.70 -9.00 -25.24
N ALA A 155 22.15 -9.76 -24.29
CA ALA A 155 22.07 -11.21 -24.33
C ALA A 155 20.91 -11.76 -25.20
N GLY A 156 20.26 -10.92 -26.00
CA GLY A 156 19.15 -11.31 -26.88
C GLY A 156 17.85 -11.57 -26.13
N TYR A 157 17.52 -10.70 -25.16
CA TYR A 157 16.29 -10.73 -24.36
C TYR A 157 16.14 -11.98 -23.47
N ARG A 158 17.25 -12.57 -23.03
CA ARG A 158 17.20 -13.67 -22.06
C ARG A 158 16.56 -13.22 -20.74
N GLY A 159 15.54 -13.98 -20.29
CA GLY A 159 14.78 -13.66 -19.07
C GLY A 159 13.54 -12.82 -19.30
N PHE A 160 13.25 -12.45 -20.56
CA PHE A 160 11.96 -11.89 -20.92
C PHE A 160 11.02 -12.98 -21.43
N ASP A 161 9.82 -13.01 -20.86
CA ASP A 161 8.70 -13.81 -21.38
C ASP A 161 7.63 -12.88 -21.95
N VAL A 162 6.93 -13.35 -22.98
CA VAL A 162 5.84 -12.61 -23.61
C VAL A 162 4.53 -13.32 -23.33
N ASP A 163 3.68 -12.70 -22.52
CA ASP A 163 2.32 -13.16 -22.29
C ASP A 163 1.36 -12.51 -23.30
N TYR A 164 0.57 -13.34 -23.96
CA TYR A 164 -0.48 -12.88 -24.87
C TYR A 164 -1.83 -12.89 -24.18
N HIS A 165 -2.46 -11.72 -24.07
CA HIS A 165 -3.84 -11.59 -23.61
C HIS A 165 -4.79 -11.47 -24.80
N THR A 166 -5.82 -12.29 -24.83
CA THR A 166 -6.87 -12.19 -25.84
C THR A 166 -7.79 -11.01 -25.50
N CYS A 167 -7.79 -10.00 -26.36
CA CYS A 167 -8.77 -8.92 -26.27
C CYS A 167 -10.00 -9.28 -27.12
N VAL A 168 -11.15 -9.46 -26.48
CA VAL A 168 -12.42 -9.73 -27.16
C VAL A 168 -13.19 -8.43 -27.29
N SER A 169 -13.56 -8.06 -28.55
CA SER A 169 -14.45 -6.93 -28.79
C SER A 169 -15.88 -7.30 -28.41
N VAL A 170 -16.47 -6.58 -27.46
CA VAL A 170 -17.85 -6.77 -27.00
C VAL A 170 -18.88 -6.32 -28.06
N LYS A 171 -18.44 -5.56 -29.08
CA LYS A 171 -19.28 -5.14 -30.22
C LYS A 171 -19.00 -6.05 -31.44
N GLY A 172 -19.78 -7.11 -31.59
CA GLY A 172 -19.88 -7.80 -32.86
C GLY A 172 -19.36 -9.22 -32.99
N GLY A 173 -19.00 -9.92 -31.91
CA GLY A 173 -18.84 -11.39 -31.92
C GLY A 173 -17.86 -11.97 -32.94
N LYS A 174 -16.79 -11.26 -33.31
CA LYS A 174 -15.68 -11.82 -34.08
C LYS A 174 -14.37 -11.72 -33.26
N TYR A 175 -13.75 -12.85 -33.04
CA TYR A 175 -12.44 -13.04 -32.44
C TYR A 175 -11.35 -12.47 -33.34
#